data_77ffb8ed7f0c6a77bb13b1a34e82755e
#
_entry.id   77ffb8ed7f0c6a77bb13b1a34e82755e
#
_cell.length_a   1.000
_cell.length_b   1.000
_cell.length_c   1.000
_cell.angle_alpha   90.00
_cell.angle_beta   90.00
_cell.angle_gamma   90.00
#
_symmetry.space_group_name_H-M   'P 1'
#
loop_
_entity.id
_entity.type
_entity.pdbx_description
1 polymer ?
#
loop_
_entity_poly.entity_id
_entity_poly.type
_entity_poly.pdbx_seq_one_letter_code
_entity_poly.pdbx_strand_id
1 'polypeptide(L)'
;MYEHPKKEDIHTTGSPLLDSLPAQLSLRDFYQSVTYIPKLPENYRSLSVTERYALAEEIANIYLPLDFSVVAYNAIYSGIRSAYKGKTQRSILKQLNENGKCIFYNQPQNWQDSKTQAECFSILGEPGMGKTLTVNKILDLFPQVIHHTEYEGKVFEHDQIVYIKIESPGNNSPRGACLQILSAIDDILGTDLCGEERKRSSNLDMLITRIAQICTRFSIGCIVIDEIQNVLQATTPDKRYVATTGSNMVKFLVELANKTGVCLAFVGIPTVIRMFDSEPHLARRTRGPRVSNLDNDEAFESILSAMWDCMPVLYPTPLTKQIRDRVYKITGGIIAKMQKLIILSAQYAIYFEKEMVNEELLNKIAKQYNIVPGRSMLQETAPELLPKPTDKVKNTPPRPTKEKGRPKHIREQDDIMELFDKCHKNGWSVAVAMIQHNLARRG
;
A
#
# COMPACT_ATOMS: atom_id res chain seq x y z
N MET A 1 -16.07 17.23 14.88
CA MET A 1 -15.25 17.48 16.08
C MET A 1 -15.24 16.17 16.86
N TYR A 2 -14.16 15.41 16.76
CA TYR A 2 -14.02 14.09 17.39
C TYR A 2 -13.59 14.30 18.85
N GLU A 3 -14.43 13.95 19.81
CA GLU A 3 -14.02 13.88 21.21
C GLU A 3 -13.13 12.65 21.41
N HIS A 4 -11.87 12.88 21.80
CA HIS A 4 -10.97 11.81 22.19
C HIS A 4 -11.52 11.07 23.43
N PRO A 5 -11.48 9.72 23.48
CA PRO A 5 -11.81 8.99 24.69
C PRO A 5 -10.88 9.42 25.83
N LYS A 6 -11.46 9.65 27.01
CA LYS A 6 -10.72 10.06 28.21
C LYS A 6 -9.61 9.06 28.55
N LYS A 7 -8.42 9.60 28.83
CA LYS A 7 -7.22 8.89 29.29
C LYS A 7 -7.46 8.24 30.67
N GLU A 8 -8.14 7.11 30.73
CA GLU A 8 -8.12 6.25 31.91
C GLU A 8 -7.64 4.87 31.44
N ASP A 9 -6.50 4.40 32.01
CA ASP A 9 -5.84 3.09 31.81
C ASP A 9 -5.04 2.84 30.51
N ILE A 10 -4.28 3.80 30.04
CA ILE A 10 -3.25 3.52 29.02
C ILE A 10 -1.94 3.20 29.74
N HIS A 11 -1.52 1.92 29.69
CA HIS A 11 -0.13 1.56 30.02
C HIS A 11 0.81 2.42 29.15
N THR A 12 1.50 3.37 29.76
CA THR A 12 2.53 4.16 29.06
C THR A 12 3.59 3.21 28.52
N THR A 13 3.89 3.30 27.21
CA THR A 13 4.92 2.46 26.57
C THR A 13 6.33 2.98 26.88
N GLY A 14 6.45 4.14 27.51
CA GLY A 14 7.69 4.88 27.72
C GLY A 14 8.19 5.59 26.44
N SER A 15 7.37 5.59 25.39
CA SER A 15 7.65 6.29 24.13
C SER A 15 6.62 7.40 23.89
N PRO A 16 7.00 8.68 23.95
CA PRO A 16 6.07 9.79 23.71
C PRO A 16 5.43 9.68 22.31
N LEU A 17 6.16 9.17 21.33
CA LEU A 17 5.70 9.05 19.96
C LEU A 17 4.64 7.94 19.78
N LEU A 18 4.71 6.86 20.57
CA LEU A 18 3.70 5.79 20.54
C LEU A 18 2.45 6.16 21.33
N ASP A 19 2.66 6.78 22.51
CA ASP A 19 1.57 7.10 23.43
C ASP A 19 0.68 8.24 22.92
N SER A 20 1.17 9.02 21.96
CA SER A 20 0.41 10.07 21.28
C SER A 20 -0.40 9.58 20.06
N LEU A 21 -0.15 8.35 19.60
CA LEU A 21 -0.91 7.81 18.46
C LEU A 21 -2.35 7.46 18.88
N PRO A 22 -3.31 7.56 17.96
CA PRO A 22 -4.65 7.02 18.19
C PRO A 22 -4.60 5.53 18.52
N ALA A 23 -5.52 5.06 19.37
CA ALA A 23 -5.67 3.64 19.62
C ALA A 23 -6.05 2.89 18.32
N GLN A 24 -5.61 1.63 18.23
CA GLN A 24 -6.01 0.79 17.09
C GLN A 24 -7.52 0.55 17.13
N LEU A 25 -8.18 0.84 16.02
CA LEU A 25 -9.62 0.64 15.90
C LEU A 25 -9.95 -0.86 15.84
N SER A 26 -11.08 -1.24 16.47
CA SER A 26 -11.68 -2.54 16.24
C SER A 26 -12.15 -2.66 14.77
N LEU A 27 -12.41 -3.87 14.30
CA LEU A 27 -12.95 -4.10 12.96
C LEU A 27 -14.22 -3.27 12.72
N ARG A 28 -15.15 -3.27 13.67
CA ARG A 28 -16.40 -2.53 13.61
C ARG A 28 -16.16 -1.02 13.51
N ASP A 29 -15.31 -0.49 14.39
CA ASP A 29 -15.04 0.95 14.45
C ASP A 29 -14.33 1.41 13.18
N PHE A 30 -13.40 0.60 12.64
CA PHE A 30 -12.75 0.86 11.36
C PHE A 30 -13.79 0.99 10.24
N TYR A 31 -14.67 -0.01 10.08
CA TYR A 31 -15.73 0.04 9.05
C TYR A 31 -16.61 1.29 9.19
N GLN A 32 -17.02 1.62 10.42
CA GLN A 32 -17.84 2.81 10.67
C GLN A 32 -17.12 4.12 10.36
N SER A 33 -15.81 4.20 10.65
CA SER A 33 -15.02 5.43 10.47
C SER A 33 -14.72 5.76 9.01
N VAL A 34 -14.56 4.73 8.15
CA VAL A 34 -14.15 4.95 6.76
C VAL A 34 -15.28 4.84 5.74
N THR A 35 -16.39 4.16 6.09
CA THR A 35 -17.55 4.02 5.20
C THR A 35 -18.17 5.38 4.92
N TYR A 36 -18.39 5.67 3.64
CA TYR A 36 -19.09 6.87 3.22
C TYR A 36 -20.10 6.55 2.11
N ILE A 37 -21.35 6.89 2.35
CA ILE A 37 -22.46 6.80 1.38
C ILE A 37 -23.18 8.15 1.41
N PRO A 38 -23.16 8.93 0.31
CA PRO A 38 -23.86 10.20 0.23
C PRO A 38 -25.37 9.97 0.37
N LYS A 39 -26.04 10.88 1.07
CA LYS A 39 -27.51 10.83 1.20
C LYS A 39 -28.11 11.74 0.14
N LEU A 40 -29.04 11.23 -0.64
CA LEU A 40 -29.85 12.07 -1.49
C LEU A 40 -30.69 13.03 -0.62
N PRO A 41 -30.79 14.32 -1.00
CA PRO A 41 -31.68 15.26 -0.33
C PRO A 41 -33.13 14.74 -0.38
N GLU A 42 -33.92 14.89 0.69
CA GLU A 42 -35.30 14.42 0.73
C GLU A 42 -36.17 15.00 -0.41
N ASN A 43 -35.87 16.23 -0.83
CA ASN A 43 -36.53 16.92 -1.89
C ASN A 43 -35.91 16.73 -3.27
N TYR A 44 -35.01 15.75 -3.48
CA TYR A 44 -34.25 15.59 -4.74
C TYR A 44 -35.17 15.48 -5.96
N ARG A 45 -36.39 14.95 -5.79
CA ARG A 45 -37.38 14.81 -6.87
C ARG A 45 -37.93 16.13 -7.36
N SER A 46 -37.89 17.20 -6.55
CA SER A 46 -38.32 18.54 -6.92
C SER A 46 -37.18 19.44 -7.46
N LEU A 47 -35.94 18.93 -7.46
CA LEU A 47 -34.80 19.62 -8.01
C LEU A 47 -34.85 19.65 -9.55
N SER A 48 -34.25 20.66 -10.14
CA SER A 48 -34.10 20.77 -11.59
C SER A 48 -33.26 19.64 -12.17
N VAL A 49 -33.39 19.41 -13.48
CA VAL A 49 -32.57 18.44 -14.24
C VAL A 49 -31.07 18.70 -14.01
N THR A 50 -30.64 19.96 -14.02
CA THR A 50 -29.22 20.32 -13.82
C THR A 50 -28.72 19.97 -12.43
N GLU A 51 -29.52 20.25 -11.40
CA GLU A 51 -29.16 19.92 -10.01
C GLU A 51 -29.09 18.39 -9.78
N ARG A 52 -30.06 17.65 -10.30
CA ARG A 52 -30.05 16.18 -10.19
C ARG A 52 -28.93 15.53 -11.02
N TYR A 53 -28.58 16.14 -12.18
CA TYR A 53 -27.42 15.73 -12.95
C TYR A 53 -26.12 15.86 -12.14
N ALA A 54 -25.95 16.99 -11.45
CA ALA A 54 -24.79 17.19 -10.56
C ALA A 54 -24.81 16.24 -9.35
N LEU A 55 -25.97 15.96 -8.76
CA LEU A 55 -26.09 15.00 -7.65
C LEU A 55 -25.65 13.58 -8.05
N ALA A 56 -25.79 13.19 -9.32
CA ALA A 56 -25.33 11.87 -9.78
C ALA A 56 -23.79 11.73 -9.67
N GLU A 57 -23.04 12.82 -9.66
CA GLU A 57 -21.58 12.80 -9.47
C GLU A 57 -21.17 12.39 -8.05
N GLU A 58 -22.04 12.63 -7.05
CA GLU A 58 -21.78 12.24 -5.65
C GLU A 58 -21.63 10.71 -5.49
N ILE A 59 -22.12 9.90 -6.44
CA ILE A 59 -21.90 8.46 -6.48
C ILE A 59 -20.38 8.13 -6.50
N ALA A 60 -19.56 9.00 -7.08
CA ALA A 60 -18.11 8.83 -7.10
C ALA A 60 -17.48 8.86 -5.69
N ASN A 61 -18.14 9.48 -4.73
CA ASN A 61 -17.67 9.62 -3.35
C ASN A 61 -17.99 8.41 -2.48
N ILE A 62 -18.82 7.46 -2.98
CA ILE A 62 -19.17 6.24 -2.23
C ILE A 62 -17.92 5.43 -1.95
N TYR A 63 -17.71 5.13 -0.66
CA TYR A 63 -16.65 4.26 -0.22
C TYR A 63 -17.16 3.23 0.79
N LEU A 64 -17.06 1.95 0.43
CA LEU A 64 -17.25 0.82 1.31
C LEU A 64 -15.93 0.07 1.41
N PRO A 65 -15.40 -0.12 2.63
CA PRO A 65 -14.14 -0.84 2.80
C PRO A 65 -14.29 -2.32 2.45
N LEU A 66 -13.32 -2.83 1.73
CA LEU A 66 -13.16 -4.25 1.38
C LEU A 66 -12.18 -4.94 2.34
N ASP A 67 -12.09 -6.26 2.29
CA ASP A 67 -11.19 -7.03 3.15
C ASP A 67 -9.74 -6.56 3.08
N PHE A 68 -9.26 -6.20 1.88
CA PHE A 68 -7.91 -5.66 1.74
C PHE A 68 -7.72 -4.33 2.47
N SER A 69 -8.79 -3.55 2.69
CA SER A 69 -8.74 -2.27 3.41
C SER A 69 -8.39 -2.49 4.89
N VAL A 70 -8.93 -3.55 5.50
CA VAL A 70 -8.60 -3.93 6.88
C VAL A 70 -7.15 -4.38 7.00
N VAL A 71 -6.69 -5.20 6.03
CA VAL A 71 -5.28 -5.66 6.00
C VAL A 71 -4.34 -4.47 5.80
N ALA A 72 -4.69 -3.53 4.91
CA ALA A 72 -3.93 -2.30 4.68
C ALA A 72 -3.89 -1.40 5.92
N TYR A 73 -5.02 -1.21 6.61
CA TYR A 73 -5.08 -0.46 7.87
C TYR A 73 -4.14 -1.06 8.92
N ASN A 74 -4.24 -2.37 9.16
CA ASN A 74 -3.39 -3.04 10.13
C ASN A 74 -1.90 -2.95 9.76
N ALA A 75 -1.55 -3.04 8.46
CA ALA A 75 -0.18 -2.91 7.99
C ALA A 75 0.37 -1.48 8.22
N ILE A 76 -0.42 -0.44 7.88
CA ILE A 76 -0.04 0.96 8.09
C ILE A 76 0.11 1.24 9.59
N TYR A 77 -0.87 0.84 10.40
CA TYR A 77 -0.85 1.04 11.85
C TYR A 77 0.36 0.36 12.49
N SER A 78 0.60 -0.91 12.17
CA SER A 78 1.74 -1.69 12.66
C SER A 78 3.08 -1.09 12.23
N GLY A 79 3.18 -0.66 10.96
CA GLY A 79 4.38 -0.05 10.41
C GLY A 79 4.74 1.27 11.10
N ILE A 80 3.76 2.16 11.34
CA ILE A 80 3.94 3.41 12.10
C ILE A 80 4.41 3.10 13.53
N ARG A 81 3.76 2.17 14.21
CA ARG A 81 4.15 1.76 15.57
C ARG A 81 5.55 1.17 15.62
N SER A 82 5.91 0.35 14.63
CA SER A 82 7.24 -0.26 14.53
C SER A 82 8.34 0.81 14.39
N ALA A 83 8.09 1.87 13.62
CA ALA A 83 9.02 2.99 13.47
C ALA A 83 9.29 3.74 14.78
N TYR A 84 8.35 3.71 15.73
CA TYR A 84 8.48 4.38 17.04
C TYR A 84 8.84 3.45 18.19
N LYS A 85 8.80 2.14 17.98
CA LYS A 85 9.10 1.15 19.01
C LYS A 85 10.50 1.34 19.60
N GLY A 86 10.57 1.41 20.93
CA GLY A 86 11.84 1.58 21.67
C GLY A 86 12.41 3.01 21.66
N LYS A 87 11.74 3.97 21.02
CA LYS A 87 12.14 5.38 21.04
C LYS A 87 11.62 6.07 22.31
N THR A 88 12.44 6.10 23.35
CA THR A 88 12.16 6.84 24.60
C THR A 88 12.45 8.33 24.41
N GLN A 89 11.87 9.20 25.23
CA GLN A 89 12.18 10.63 25.25
C GLN A 89 13.70 10.89 25.26
N ARG A 90 14.43 10.19 26.14
CA ARG A 90 15.90 10.34 26.27
C ARG A 90 16.63 9.92 24.99
N SER A 91 16.23 8.82 24.36
CA SER A 91 16.87 8.35 23.11
C SER A 91 16.60 9.30 21.95
N ILE A 92 15.39 9.86 21.85
CA ILE A 92 15.03 10.85 20.83
C ILE A 92 15.89 12.10 20.97
N LEU A 93 15.95 12.68 22.19
CA LEU A 93 16.74 13.89 22.45
C LEU A 93 18.24 13.66 22.19
N LYS A 94 18.77 12.50 22.59
CA LYS A 94 20.17 12.13 22.31
C LYS A 94 20.41 12.03 20.80
N GLN A 95 19.54 11.37 20.06
CA GLN A 95 19.66 11.22 18.62
C GLN A 95 19.57 12.57 17.88
N LEU A 96 18.66 13.45 18.30
CA LEU A 96 18.54 14.82 17.75
C LEU A 96 19.82 15.62 18.00
N ASN A 97 20.39 15.56 19.21
CA ASN A 97 21.63 16.25 19.55
C ASN A 97 22.81 15.74 18.71
N GLU A 98 23.00 14.41 18.60
CA GLU A 98 24.07 13.84 17.80
C GLU A 98 23.94 14.16 16.30
N ASN A 99 22.73 14.10 15.75
CA ASN A 99 22.49 14.51 14.36
C ASN A 99 22.69 16.02 14.16
N GLY A 100 22.33 16.85 15.15
CA GLY A 100 22.65 18.28 15.14
C GLY A 100 24.15 18.56 15.07
N LYS A 101 24.97 17.81 15.85
CA LYS A 101 26.42 17.88 15.76
C LYS A 101 26.93 17.45 14.38
N CYS A 102 26.39 16.37 13.80
CA CYS A 102 26.77 15.94 12.44
C CYS A 102 26.52 17.03 11.40
N ILE A 103 25.38 17.73 11.49
CA ILE A 103 25.03 18.84 10.61
C ILE A 103 25.99 20.02 10.83
N PHE A 104 26.24 20.40 12.08
CA PHE A 104 27.10 21.53 12.44
C PHE A 104 28.54 21.33 11.97
N TYR A 105 29.09 20.12 12.12
CA TYR A 105 30.45 19.78 11.68
C TYR A 105 30.52 19.33 10.21
N ASN A 106 29.42 19.47 9.45
CA ASN A 106 29.31 19.04 8.04
C ASN A 106 29.70 17.57 7.82
N GLN A 107 29.34 16.70 8.78
CA GLN A 107 29.57 15.26 8.69
C GLN A 107 28.40 14.60 7.95
N PRO A 108 28.65 13.77 6.93
CA PRO A 108 27.60 13.16 6.12
C PRO A 108 26.93 11.95 6.79
N GLN A 109 27.17 11.71 8.08
CA GLN A 109 26.64 10.55 8.81
C GLN A 109 25.36 10.92 9.56
N ASN A 110 24.37 10.03 9.48
CA ASN A 110 23.19 10.05 10.34
C ASN A 110 23.46 9.13 11.54
N TRP A 111 23.44 9.68 12.76
CA TRP A 111 23.62 8.89 13.95
C TRP A 111 22.28 8.29 14.38
N GLN A 112 22.24 6.99 14.69
CA GLN A 112 21.07 6.28 15.19
C GLN A 112 21.42 5.52 16.46
N ASP A 113 20.61 5.70 17.51
CA ASP A 113 20.81 5.04 18.81
C ASP A 113 20.38 3.56 18.78
N SER A 114 19.40 3.23 17.98
CA SER A 114 18.90 1.86 17.83
C SER A 114 18.82 1.43 16.36
N LYS A 115 19.20 0.19 16.09
CA LYS A 115 19.00 -0.46 14.79
C LYS A 115 17.53 -0.91 14.68
N THR A 116 16.61 0.02 14.55
CA THR A 116 15.23 -0.32 14.17
C THR A 116 15.25 -0.86 12.74
N GLN A 117 14.80 -2.09 12.56
CA GLN A 117 14.58 -2.59 11.21
C GLN A 117 13.32 -1.91 10.66
N ALA A 118 13.51 -1.10 9.61
CA ALA A 118 12.40 -0.51 8.90
C ALA A 118 11.45 -1.60 8.36
N GLU A 119 10.19 -1.52 8.72
CA GLU A 119 9.15 -2.33 8.11
C GLU A 119 8.75 -1.72 6.77
N CYS A 120 8.55 -2.57 5.78
CA CYS A 120 8.03 -2.16 4.49
C CYS A 120 6.87 -3.11 4.13
N PHE A 121 5.86 -2.60 3.44
CA PHE A 121 4.79 -3.42 2.91
C PHE A 121 4.28 -2.84 1.59
N SER A 122 3.47 -3.62 0.86
CA SER A 122 2.92 -3.18 -0.41
C SER A 122 1.42 -3.47 -0.51
N ILE A 123 0.68 -2.56 -1.14
CA ILE A 123 -0.72 -2.70 -1.51
C ILE A 123 -0.76 -2.70 -3.04
N LEU A 124 -0.78 -3.88 -3.63
CA LEU A 124 -0.72 -4.04 -5.08
C LEU A 124 -2.00 -4.66 -5.62
N GLY A 125 -2.52 -4.13 -6.69
CA GLY A 125 -3.74 -4.68 -7.25
C GLY A 125 -4.18 -4.00 -8.54
N GLU A 126 -5.29 -4.51 -9.08
CA GLU A 126 -5.84 -4.05 -10.35
C GLU A 126 -6.13 -2.55 -10.34
N PRO A 127 -5.91 -1.85 -11.47
CA PRO A 127 -6.28 -0.45 -11.61
C PRO A 127 -7.79 -0.25 -11.41
N GLY A 128 -8.16 0.83 -10.72
CA GLY A 128 -9.57 1.16 -10.49
C GLY A 128 -10.26 0.40 -9.34
N MET A 129 -9.49 -0.31 -8.50
CA MET A 129 -10.00 -1.00 -7.31
C MET A 129 -9.99 -0.13 -6.03
N GLY A 130 -9.71 1.15 -6.15
CA GLY A 130 -9.78 2.09 -5.03
C GLY A 130 -8.59 2.05 -4.05
N LYS A 131 -7.42 1.49 -4.42
CA LYS A 131 -6.24 1.40 -3.55
C LYS A 131 -5.81 2.74 -2.96
N THR A 132 -5.61 3.74 -3.81
CA THR A 132 -5.23 5.11 -3.42
C THR A 132 -6.26 5.73 -2.49
N LEU A 133 -7.56 5.57 -2.80
CA LEU A 133 -8.65 6.05 -1.96
C LEU A 133 -8.65 5.36 -0.59
N THR A 134 -8.47 4.05 -0.57
CA THR A 134 -8.36 3.27 0.67
C THR A 134 -7.21 3.78 1.54
N VAL A 135 -6.03 3.98 0.95
CA VAL A 135 -4.87 4.50 1.69
C VAL A 135 -5.16 5.90 2.24
N ASN A 136 -5.77 6.80 1.46
CA ASN A 136 -6.13 8.13 1.94
C ASN A 136 -7.10 8.03 3.13
N LYS A 137 -8.17 7.23 3.02
CA LYS A 137 -9.13 7.01 4.11
C LYS A 137 -8.48 6.45 5.39
N ILE A 138 -7.47 5.58 5.24
CA ILE A 138 -6.70 5.05 6.36
C ILE A 138 -5.82 6.15 6.98
N LEU A 139 -5.11 6.92 6.15
CA LEU A 139 -4.25 8.00 6.63
C LEU A 139 -5.05 9.10 7.34
N ASP A 140 -6.27 9.39 6.91
CA ASP A 140 -7.18 10.33 7.56
C ASP A 140 -7.57 9.93 9.00
N LEU A 141 -7.35 8.66 9.39
CA LEU A 141 -7.55 8.19 10.76
C LEU A 141 -6.41 8.59 11.71
N PHE A 142 -5.31 9.12 11.18
CA PHE A 142 -4.15 9.55 11.94
C PHE A 142 -3.98 11.08 11.86
N PRO A 143 -3.61 11.74 12.95
CA PRO A 143 -3.11 13.11 12.84
C PRO A 143 -1.83 13.09 12.02
N GLN A 144 -1.74 13.97 11.02
CA GLN A 144 -0.52 14.05 10.19
C GLN A 144 0.67 14.57 10.97
N VAL A 145 0.44 15.54 11.86
CA VAL A 145 1.46 16.11 12.76
C VAL A 145 0.95 16.10 14.19
N ILE A 146 1.82 15.73 15.12
CA ILE A 146 1.58 15.81 16.56
C ILE A 146 2.63 16.72 17.15
N HIS A 147 2.17 17.81 17.79
CA HIS A 147 3.03 18.74 18.51
C HIS A 147 3.14 18.33 19.97
N HIS A 148 4.33 17.93 20.39
CA HIS A 148 4.62 17.58 21.78
C HIS A 148 5.17 18.83 22.49
N THR A 149 4.68 19.09 23.70
CA THR A 149 5.21 20.13 24.58
C THR A 149 5.78 19.55 25.85
N GLU A 150 5.20 18.44 26.33
CA GLU A 150 5.65 17.72 27.51
C GLU A 150 5.38 16.21 27.41
N TYR A 151 6.11 15.43 28.19
CA TYR A 151 5.87 14.00 28.38
C TYR A 151 6.24 13.58 29.80
N GLU A 152 5.32 12.92 30.51
CA GLU A 152 5.48 12.50 31.92
C GLU A 152 5.97 13.63 32.84
N GLY A 153 5.41 14.83 32.68
CA GLY A 153 5.75 16.02 33.48
C GLY A 153 7.10 16.63 33.16
N LYS A 154 7.76 16.24 32.07
CA LYS A 154 9.03 16.82 31.61
C LYS A 154 8.82 17.51 30.28
N VAL A 155 9.50 18.65 30.10
CA VAL A 155 9.50 19.37 28.82
C VAL A 155 9.99 18.46 27.68
N PHE A 156 9.19 18.38 26.64
CA PHE A 156 9.49 17.62 25.43
C PHE A 156 8.91 18.35 24.21
N GLU A 157 9.60 19.39 23.77
CA GLU A 157 9.21 20.13 22.56
C GLU A 157 9.67 19.37 21.31
N HIS A 158 8.72 18.78 20.59
CA HIS A 158 9.03 17.97 19.42
C HIS A 158 7.84 17.90 18.47
N ASP A 159 8.10 18.08 17.18
CA ASP A 159 7.13 17.85 16.12
C ASP A 159 7.30 16.45 15.55
N GLN A 160 6.24 15.66 15.65
CA GLN A 160 6.17 14.31 15.13
C GLN A 160 5.31 14.30 13.85
N ILE A 161 5.92 14.01 12.70
CA ILE A 161 5.20 13.76 11.45
C ILE A 161 4.86 12.26 11.40
N VAL A 162 3.58 11.92 11.56
CA VAL A 162 3.15 10.53 11.62
C VAL A 162 3.29 9.85 10.26
N TYR A 163 2.93 10.56 9.19
CA TYR A 163 3.08 10.06 7.83
C TYR A 163 3.30 11.17 6.82
N ILE A 164 3.95 10.81 5.72
CA ILE A 164 3.96 11.60 4.47
C ILE A 164 3.52 10.70 3.32
N LYS A 165 2.89 11.28 2.30
CA LYS A 165 2.50 10.58 1.08
C LYS A 165 3.09 11.30 -0.11
N ILE A 166 3.72 10.54 -1.02
CA ILE A 166 4.24 11.02 -2.30
C ILE A 166 3.75 10.13 -3.44
N GLU A 167 3.75 10.66 -4.65
CA GLU A 167 3.64 9.88 -5.87
C GLU A 167 5.02 9.52 -6.39
N SER A 168 5.18 8.31 -6.91
CA SER A 168 6.45 7.90 -7.51
C SER A 168 6.75 8.73 -8.77
N PRO A 169 7.95 9.32 -8.90
CA PRO A 169 8.27 10.18 -10.03
C PRO A 169 8.27 9.40 -11.35
N GLY A 170 7.61 9.95 -12.37
CA GLY A 170 7.46 9.30 -13.68
C GLY A 170 8.77 9.15 -14.49
N ASN A 171 9.84 9.81 -14.07
CA ASN A 171 11.15 9.73 -14.71
C ASN A 171 12.10 8.68 -14.08
N ASN A 172 11.60 7.85 -13.20
CA ASN A 172 12.36 6.80 -12.50
C ASN A 172 13.66 7.30 -11.84
N SER A 173 13.63 8.52 -11.31
CA SER A 173 14.79 9.18 -10.70
C SER A 173 14.79 9.04 -9.18
N PRO A 174 15.76 8.35 -8.55
CA PRO A 174 15.94 8.35 -7.11
C PRO A 174 16.06 9.77 -6.53
N ARG A 175 16.77 10.67 -7.23
CA ARG A 175 16.85 12.09 -6.86
C ARG A 175 15.47 12.75 -6.91
N GLY A 176 14.66 12.44 -7.93
CA GLY A 176 13.28 12.94 -8.04
C GLY A 176 12.42 12.51 -6.87
N ALA A 177 12.50 11.25 -6.45
CA ALA A 177 11.82 10.73 -5.27
C ALA A 177 12.25 11.44 -3.98
N CYS A 178 13.56 11.67 -3.82
CA CYS A 178 14.09 12.44 -2.69
C CYS A 178 13.51 13.86 -2.64
N LEU A 179 13.46 14.56 -3.78
CA LEU A 179 12.91 15.92 -3.85
C LEU A 179 11.39 15.94 -3.58
N GLN A 180 10.64 14.92 -3.98
CA GLN A 180 9.22 14.79 -3.63
C GLN A 180 9.02 14.55 -2.13
N ILE A 181 9.87 13.76 -1.49
CA ILE A 181 9.84 13.59 -0.02
C ILE A 181 10.07 14.94 0.67
N LEU A 182 11.07 15.71 0.24
CA LEU A 182 11.33 17.04 0.79
C LEU A 182 10.17 18.00 0.54
N SER A 183 9.60 18.00 -0.67
CA SER A 183 8.44 18.85 -0.99
C SER A 183 7.23 18.51 -0.13
N ALA A 184 6.96 17.23 0.11
CA ALA A 184 5.86 16.81 0.97
C ALA A 184 6.06 17.23 2.44
N ILE A 185 7.32 17.27 2.89
CA ILE A 185 7.65 17.81 4.24
C ILE A 185 7.50 19.33 4.26
N ASP A 186 7.91 20.03 3.21
CA ASP A 186 7.73 21.49 3.07
C ASP A 186 6.26 21.89 3.12
N ASP A 187 5.40 21.14 2.41
CA ASP A 187 3.94 21.37 2.40
C ASP A 187 3.33 21.24 3.81
N ILE A 188 3.87 20.34 4.64
CA ILE A 188 3.40 20.11 6.02
C ILE A 188 3.91 21.19 6.97
N LEU A 189 5.19 21.56 6.85
CA LEU A 189 5.89 22.41 7.81
C LEU A 189 5.98 23.88 7.39
N GLY A 190 5.63 24.24 6.16
CA GLY A 190 5.80 25.56 5.60
C GLY A 190 7.28 25.95 5.40
N THR A 191 8.15 24.97 5.10
CA THR A 191 9.60 25.17 4.88
C THR A 191 9.96 25.19 3.38
N ASP A 192 11.23 25.42 3.02
CA ASP A 192 11.75 25.36 1.63
C ASP A 192 12.95 24.40 1.51
N LEU A 193 12.88 23.25 2.14
CA LEU A 193 13.95 22.24 2.11
C LEU A 193 14.21 21.74 0.69
N CYS A 194 13.15 21.55 -0.10
CA CYS A 194 13.22 21.11 -1.48
C CYS A 194 13.89 22.17 -2.37
N GLY A 195 13.52 23.46 -2.21
CA GLY A 195 14.10 24.55 -2.96
C GLY A 195 15.57 24.77 -2.62
N GLU A 196 15.94 24.70 -1.35
CA GLU A 196 17.34 24.73 -0.91
C GLU A 196 18.16 23.60 -1.52
N GLU A 197 17.62 22.36 -1.53
CA GLU A 197 18.33 21.20 -2.04
C GLU A 197 18.48 21.23 -3.58
N ARG A 198 17.53 21.82 -4.30
CA ARG A 198 17.65 22.06 -5.75
C ARG A 198 18.80 23.02 -6.10
N LYS A 199 19.10 23.97 -5.25
CA LYS A 199 20.23 24.92 -5.42
C LYS A 199 21.58 24.27 -5.11
N ARG A 200 21.58 23.17 -4.32
CA ARG A 200 22.80 22.42 -3.98
C ARG A 200 23.08 21.34 -5.04
N SER A 201 24.35 21.20 -5.41
CA SER A 201 24.78 20.11 -6.29
C SER A 201 25.13 18.85 -5.48
N SER A 202 24.20 18.40 -4.62
CA SER A 202 24.40 17.23 -3.79
C SER A 202 24.35 15.94 -4.62
N ASN A 203 25.25 14.99 -4.34
CA ASN A 203 25.12 13.64 -4.87
C ASN A 203 23.96 12.90 -4.16
N LEU A 204 23.55 11.75 -4.71
CA LEU A 204 22.40 10.99 -4.20
C LEU A 204 22.62 10.51 -2.76
N ASP A 205 23.83 10.06 -2.39
CA ASP A 205 24.12 9.55 -1.05
C ASP A 205 24.02 10.64 0.02
N MET A 206 24.50 11.86 -0.30
CA MET A 206 24.33 13.02 0.59
C MET A 206 22.86 13.39 0.74
N LEU A 207 22.09 13.35 -0.34
CA LEU A 207 20.65 13.64 -0.31
C LEU A 207 19.88 12.63 0.52
N ILE A 208 20.15 11.33 0.39
CA ILE A 208 19.56 10.27 1.22
C ILE A 208 19.91 10.48 2.69
N THR A 209 21.17 10.82 2.99
CA THR A 209 21.61 11.08 4.36
C THR A 209 20.91 12.29 4.95
N ARG A 210 20.71 13.36 4.19
CA ARG A 210 19.96 14.54 4.62
C ARG A 210 18.49 14.21 4.89
N ILE A 211 17.85 13.42 4.02
CA ILE A 211 16.49 12.94 4.26
C ILE A 211 16.43 12.12 5.56
N ALA A 212 17.42 11.25 5.79
CA ALA A 212 17.47 10.48 7.03
C ALA A 212 17.58 11.37 8.26
N GLN A 213 18.38 12.44 8.22
CA GLN A 213 18.47 13.42 9.29
C GLN A 213 17.14 14.17 9.52
N ILE A 214 16.45 14.54 8.44
CA ILE A 214 15.14 15.20 8.49
C ILE A 214 14.08 14.23 9.06
N CYS A 215 14.06 12.98 8.59
CA CYS A 215 13.15 11.95 9.13
C CYS A 215 13.36 11.74 10.63
N THR A 216 14.61 11.80 11.11
CA THR A 216 14.94 11.73 12.54
C THR A 216 14.45 12.97 13.28
N ARG A 217 14.72 14.17 12.73
CA ARG A 217 14.35 15.45 13.36
C ARG A 217 12.85 15.54 13.62
N PHE A 218 12.04 15.13 12.68
CA PHE A 218 10.57 15.18 12.77
C PHE A 218 9.94 13.84 13.09
N SER A 219 10.72 12.86 13.52
CA SER A 219 10.26 11.51 13.89
C SER A 219 9.23 10.97 12.91
N ILE A 220 9.54 10.97 11.60
CA ILE A 220 8.62 10.50 10.57
C ILE A 220 8.34 9.00 10.80
N GLY A 221 7.05 8.64 10.86
CA GLY A 221 6.62 7.26 11.12
C GLY A 221 6.51 6.42 9.86
N CYS A 222 5.86 6.95 8.82
CA CYS A 222 5.61 6.24 7.56
C CYS A 222 5.79 7.16 6.35
N ILE A 223 6.38 6.63 5.28
CA ILE A 223 6.40 7.24 3.95
C ILE A 223 5.60 6.35 3.02
N VAL A 224 4.49 6.86 2.52
CA VAL A 224 3.65 6.18 1.52
C VAL A 224 4.08 6.63 0.13
N ILE A 225 4.43 5.67 -0.72
CA ILE A 225 4.82 5.91 -2.12
C ILE A 225 3.75 5.31 -3.01
N ASP A 226 2.91 6.17 -3.57
CA ASP A 226 1.83 5.79 -4.48
C ASP A 226 2.35 5.70 -5.92
N GLU A 227 1.60 5.00 -6.79
CA GLU A 227 1.92 4.80 -8.20
C GLU A 227 3.35 4.23 -8.42
N ILE A 228 3.77 3.29 -7.53
CA ILE A 228 5.15 2.75 -7.54
C ILE A 228 5.55 2.14 -8.89
N GLN A 229 4.60 1.74 -9.76
CA GLN A 229 4.91 1.26 -11.10
C GLN A 229 5.56 2.31 -12.01
N ASN A 230 5.45 3.59 -11.68
CA ASN A 230 6.12 4.64 -12.44
C ASN A 230 7.64 4.46 -12.49
N VAL A 231 8.21 3.79 -11.47
CA VAL A 231 9.64 3.40 -11.46
C VAL A 231 9.99 2.36 -12.53
N LEU A 232 9.00 1.68 -13.12
CA LEU A 232 9.19 0.69 -14.21
C LEU A 232 9.10 1.33 -15.60
N GLN A 233 8.64 2.57 -15.70
CA GLN A 233 8.51 3.27 -16.98
C GLN A 233 9.90 3.69 -17.46
N ALA A 234 10.53 2.81 -18.24
CA ALA A 234 11.77 3.17 -18.93
C ALA A 234 11.45 4.14 -20.07
N THR A 235 12.23 5.19 -20.18
CA THR A 235 12.20 6.15 -21.29
C THR A 235 12.73 5.55 -22.60
N THR A 236 13.22 4.31 -22.58
CA THR A 236 13.80 3.61 -23.74
C THR A 236 13.15 2.23 -23.96
N PRO A 237 12.94 1.83 -25.24
CA PRO A 237 12.32 0.53 -25.57
C PRO A 237 13.24 -0.69 -25.28
N ASP A 238 14.46 -0.49 -24.83
CA ASP A 238 15.39 -1.59 -24.58
C ASP A 238 15.05 -2.29 -23.25
N LYS A 239 14.52 -3.52 -23.34
CA LYS A 239 14.15 -4.37 -22.20
C LYS A 239 15.30 -4.62 -21.21
N ARG A 240 16.57 -4.54 -21.64
CA ARG A 240 17.77 -4.68 -20.78
C ARG A 240 17.96 -3.45 -19.90
N TYR A 241 17.61 -2.27 -20.40
CA TYR A 241 17.69 -1.02 -19.64
C TYR A 241 16.62 -0.96 -18.53
N VAL A 242 15.42 -1.51 -18.77
CA VAL A 242 14.35 -1.61 -17.77
C VAL A 242 14.79 -2.42 -16.55
N ALA A 243 15.49 -3.55 -16.77
CA ALA A 243 15.95 -4.39 -15.67
C ALA A 243 17.01 -3.69 -14.79
N THR A 244 17.95 -2.94 -15.40
CA THR A 244 19.00 -2.24 -14.65
C THR A 244 18.51 -0.97 -13.94
N THR A 245 17.62 -0.22 -14.56
CA THR A 245 17.08 1.02 -13.98
C THR A 245 16.10 0.74 -12.83
N GLY A 246 15.26 -0.30 -12.95
CA GLY A 246 14.42 -0.79 -11.87
C GLY A 246 15.26 -1.21 -10.65
N SER A 247 16.38 -1.90 -10.86
CA SER A 247 17.31 -2.29 -9.80
C SER A 247 17.91 -1.10 -9.04
N ASN A 248 18.21 0.02 -9.70
CA ASN A 248 18.75 1.21 -9.03
C ASN A 248 17.72 1.88 -8.11
N MET A 249 16.45 2.00 -8.56
CA MET A 249 15.39 2.54 -7.71
C MET A 249 15.11 1.60 -6.52
N VAL A 250 15.10 0.30 -6.74
CA VAL A 250 14.93 -0.70 -5.69
C VAL A 250 16.04 -0.60 -4.63
N LYS A 251 17.31 -0.50 -5.07
CA LYS A 251 18.46 -0.29 -4.16
C LYS A 251 18.32 1.00 -3.37
N PHE A 252 17.92 2.08 -4.02
CA PHE A 252 17.64 3.36 -3.37
C PHE A 252 16.56 3.23 -2.29
N LEU A 253 15.43 2.57 -2.57
CA LEU A 253 14.35 2.38 -1.59
C LEU A 253 14.80 1.55 -0.40
N VAL A 254 15.61 0.49 -0.62
CA VAL A 254 16.21 -0.30 0.47
C VAL A 254 17.13 0.55 1.33
N GLU A 255 17.98 1.34 0.68
CA GLU A 255 18.92 2.21 1.37
C GLU A 255 18.20 3.30 2.18
N LEU A 256 17.17 3.92 1.59
CA LEU A 256 16.32 4.88 2.27
C LEU A 256 15.69 4.26 3.52
N ALA A 257 15.04 3.09 3.40
CA ALA A 257 14.44 2.39 4.54
C ALA A 257 15.45 2.08 5.65
N ASN A 258 16.65 1.60 5.27
CA ASN A 258 17.69 1.22 6.24
C ASN A 258 18.31 2.44 6.93
N LYS A 259 18.51 3.56 6.21
CA LYS A 259 19.10 4.79 6.77
C LYS A 259 18.11 5.61 7.59
N THR A 260 16.82 5.59 7.24
CA THR A 260 15.80 6.38 7.94
C THR A 260 15.18 5.64 9.13
N GLY A 261 15.09 4.31 9.06
CA GLY A 261 14.31 3.51 10.00
C GLY A 261 12.79 3.75 9.92
N VAL A 262 12.32 4.45 8.88
CA VAL A 262 10.91 4.82 8.63
C VAL A 262 10.21 3.68 7.93
N CYS A 263 8.94 3.44 8.25
CA CYS A 263 8.10 2.49 7.51
C CYS A 263 7.90 2.97 6.07
N LEU A 264 8.12 2.10 5.08
CA LEU A 264 7.79 2.39 3.68
C LEU A 264 6.58 1.58 3.23
N ALA A 265 5.55 2.26 2.75
CA ALA A 265 4.35 1.67 2.19
C ALA A 265 4.30 1.92 0.67
N PHE A 266 4.25 0.86 -0.12
CA PHE A 266 4.22 0.94 -1.58
C PHE A 266 2.81 0.65 -2.09
N VAL A 267 2.26 1.54 -2.92
CA VAL A 267 0.95 1.38 -3.53
C VAL A 267 1.10 1.36 -5.05
N GLY A 268 0.46 0.41 -5.72
CA GLY A 268 0.57 0.34 -7.17
C GLY A 268 -0.11 -0.88 -7.82
N ILE A 269 0.30 -1.18 -9.05
CA ILE A 269 -0.24 -2.29 -9.84
C ILE A 269 0.63 -3.56 -9.73
N PRO A 270 0.10 -4.75 -10.03
CA PRO A 270 0.81 -6.02 -9.85
C PRO A 270 2.11 -6.17 -10.62
N THR A 271 2.32 -5.43 -11.69
CA THR A 271 3.54 -5.50 -12.51
C THR A 271 4.84 -5.26 -11.73
N VAL A 272 4.76 -4.52 -10.60
CA VAL A 272 5.93 -4.25 -9.74
C VAL A 272 6.36 -5.46 -8.90
N ILE A 273 5.54 -6.52 -8.82
CA ILE A 273 5.87 -7.74 -8.05
C ILE A 273 7.20 -8.31 -8.52
N ARG A 274 7.40 -8.41 -9.84
CA ARG A 274 8.66 -8.92 -10.43
C ARG A 274 9.88 -8.09 -10.01
N MET A 275 9.70 -6.78 -9.87
CA MET A 275 10.77 -5.88 -9.40
C MET A 275 11.12 -6.17 -7.93
N PHE A 276 10.13 -6.33 -7.07
CA PHE A 276 10.36 -6.65 -5.66
C PHE A 276 10.97 -8.04 -5.48
N ASP A 277 10.51 -9.03 -6.25
CA ASP A 277 11.01 -10.41 -6.20
C ASP A 277 12.45 -10.54 -6.71
N SER A 278 12.92 -9.61 -7.56
CA SER A 278 14.31 -9.61 -8.04
C SER A 278 15.35 -9.31 -6.94
N GLU A 279 14.91 -8.73 -5.81
CA GLU A 279 15.77 -8.38 -4.68
C GLU A 279 15.27 -9.08 -3.39
N PRO A 280 15.95 -10.13 -2.90
CA PRO A 280 15.49 -10.94 -1.76
C PRO A 280 15.22 -10.14 -0.48
N HIS A 281 15.94 -9.01 -0.28
CA HIS A 281 15.74 -8.13 0.85
C HIS A 281 14.42 -7.38 0.80
N LEU A 282 13.95 -6.97 -0.41
CA LEU A 282 12.66 -6.34 -0.61
C LEU A 282 11.52 -7.35 -0.64
N ALA A 283 11.69 -8.48 -1.30
CA ALA A 283 10.66 -9.52 -1.42
C ALA A 283 10.09 -9.94 -0.06
N ARG A 284 10.93 -9.99 1.00
CA ARG A 284 10.48 -10.28 2.36
C ARG A 284 9.77 -9.10 3.03
N ARG A 285 10.18 -7.86 2.72
CA ARG A 285 9.69 -6.65 3.38
C ARG A 285 8.47 -6.03 2.70
N THR A 286 8.24 -6.31 1.40
CA THR A 286 7.14 -5.73 0.62
C THR A 286 5.90 -6.63 0.54
N ARG A 287 5.76 -7.58 1.46
CA ARG A 287 4.56 -8.40 1.56
C ARG A 287 3.37 -7.54 1.99
N GLY A 288 2.22 -7.79 1.38
CA GLY A 288 0.99 -7.05 1.67
C GLY A 288 -0.19 -7.54 0.84
N PRO A 289 -1.36 -6.92 0.97
CA PRO A 289 -2.56 -7.35 0.28
C PRO A 289 -2.41 -7.25 -1.24
N ARG A 290 -2.98 -8.24 -1.93
CA ARG A 290 -3.17 -8.27 -3.37
C ARG A 290 -4.64 -8.02 -3.66
N VAL A 291 -4.92 -6.98 -4.42
CA VAL A 291 -6.28 -6.50 -4.70
C VAL A 291 -6.67 -6.94 -6.11
N SER A 292 -7.50 -7.95 -6.21
CA SER A 292 -8.11 -8.41 -7.46
C SER A 292 -9.40 -7.64 -7.76
N ASN A 293 -9.93 -7.82 -8.97
CA ASN A 293 -11.30 -7.45 -9.29
C ASN A 293 -12.26 -8.16 -8.32
N LEU A 294 -13.41 -7.53 -8.06
CA LEU A 294 -14.47 -8.19 -7.30
C LEU A 294 -15.04 -9.36 -8.09
N ASP A 295 -15.34 -10.43 -7.37
CA ASP A 295 -16.19 -11.50 -7.89
C ASP A 295 -17.68 -11.07 -7.88
N ASN A 296 -18.55 -11.79 -8.57
CA ASN A 296 -20.00 -11.50 -8.55
C ASN A 296 -20.65 -12.07 -7.26
N ASP A 297 -20.23 -11.54 -6.13
CA ASP A 297 -20.55 -11.97 -4.77
C ASP A 297 -21.26 -10.86 -3.98
N GLU A 298 -21.38 -11.05 -2.67
CA GLU A 298 -22.01 -10.11 -1.74
C GLU A 298 -21.27 -8.76 -1.65
N ALA A 299 -19.94 -8.75 -1.80
CA ALA A 299 -19.16 -7.51 -1.76
C ALA A 299 -19.46 -6.63 -2.99
N PHE A 300 -19.51 -7.24 -4.19
CA PHE A 300 -19.90 -6.57 -5.41
C PHE A 300 -21.35 -6.06 -5.31
N GLU A 301 -22.28 -6.89 -4.82
CA GLU A 301 -23.68 -6.53 -4.67
C GLU A 301 -23.86 -5.35 -3.70
N SER A 302 -23.17 -5.35 -2.56
CA SER A 302 -23.23 -4.28 -1.57
C SER A 302 -22.79 -2.93 -2.13
N ILE A 303 -21.66 -2.90 -2.87
CA ILE A 303 -21.15 -1.68 -3.49
C ILE A 303 -22.10 -1.22 -4.60
N LEU A 304 -22.57 -2.13 -5.44
CA LEU A 304 -23.50 -1.79 -6.51
C LEU A 304 -24.84 -1.28 -5.97
N SER A 305 -25.37 -1.89 -4.90
CA SER A 305 -26.62 -1.45 -4.25
C SER A 305 -26.46 -0.03 -3.70
N ALA A 306 -25.36 0.25 -3.00
CA ALA A 306 -25.09 1.61 -2.51
C ALA A 306 -25.05 2.65 -3.63
N MET A 307 -24.43 2.33 -4.76
CA MET A 307 -24.40 3.20 -5.94
C MET A 307 -25.77 3.35 -6.58
N TRP A 308 -26.54 2.24 -6.66
CA TRP A 308 -27.85 2.19 -7.28
C TRP A 308 -28.87 3.02 -6.52
N ASP A 309 -28.87 2.93 -5.18
CA ASP A 309 -29.78 3.65 -4.31
C ASP A 309 -29.48 5.17 -4.24
N CYS A 310 -28.25 5.57 -4.61
CA CYS A 310 -27.85 6.98 -4.69
C CYS A 310 -28.14 7.64 -6.05
N MET A 311 -28.77 6.95 -7.02
CA MET A 311 -29.13 7.57 -8.30
C MET A 311 -30.30 8.55 -8.13
N PRO A 312 -30.16 9.86 -8.49
CA PRO A 312 -31.21 10.86 -8.33
C PRO A 312 -32.22 10.88 -9.49
N VAL A 313 -32.66 9.68 -9.92
CA VAL A 313 -33.69 9.51 -10.98
C VAL A 313 -35.10 9.55 -10.36
N LEU A 314 -36.09 10.01 -11.13
CA LEU A 314 -37.47 10.13 -10.60
C LEU A 314 -38.17 8.77 -10.43
N TYR A 315 -37.85 7.82 -11.31
CA TYR A 315 -38.45 6.48 -11.30
C TYR A 315 -37.36 5.43 -11.06
N PRO A 316 -36.91 5.24 -9.80
CA PRO A 316 -35.88 4.26 -9.48
C PRO A 316 -36.35 2.84 -9.80
N THR A 317 -35.57 2.13 -10.58
CA THR A 317 -35.79 0.71 -10.89
C THR A 317 -35.20 -0.16 -9.79
N PRO A 318 -35.84 -1.25 -9.35
CA PRO A 318 -35.24 -2.17 -8.40
C PRO A 318 -33.99 -2.84 -8.98
N LEU A 319 -32.93 -2.97 -8.15
CA LEU A 319 -31.75 -3.71 -8.53
C LEU A 319 -32.05 -5.21 -8.57
N THR A 320 -32.37 -5.72 -9.76
CA THR A 320 -32.63 -7.15 -9.97
C THR A 320 -31.33 -7.92 -10.18
N LYS A 321 -31.37 -9.25 -9.92
CA LYS A 321 -30.25 -10.13 -10.24
C LYS A 321 -29.77 -10.01 -11.68
N GLN A 322 -30.70 -9.84 -12.63
CA GLN A 322 -30.39 -9.68 -14.06
C GLN A 322 -29.59 -8.39 -14.30
N ILE A 323 -29.97 -7.27 -13.69
CA ILE A 323 -29.24 -6.00 -13.78
C ILE A 323 -27.86 -6.15 -13.12
N ARG A 324 -27.76 -6.75 -11.92
CA ARG A 324 -26.50 -7.02 -11.24
C ARG A 324 -25.54 -7.81 -12.13
N ASP A 325 -25.99 -8.95 -12.64
CA ASP A 325 -25.18 -9.83 -13.50
C ASP A 325 -24.77 -9.11 -14.80
N ARG A 326 -25.62 -8.20 -15.31
CA ARG A 326 -25.29 -7.39 -16.47
C ARG A 326 -24.20 -6.36 -16.17
N VAL A 327 -24.32 -5.63 -15.06
CA VAL A 327 -23.29 -4.68 -14.61
C VAL A 327 -21.96 -5.40 -14.41
N TYR A 328 -21.97 -6.58 -13.78
CA TYR A 328 -20.77 -7.40 -13.61
C TYR A 328 -20.12 -7.78 -14.95
N LYS A 329 -20.90 -8.25 -15.93
CA LYS A 329 -20.41 -8.58 -17.27
C LYS A 329 -19.78 -7.39 -18.00
N ILE A 330 -20.31 -6.18 -17.79
CA ILE A 330 -19.80 -4.95 -18.41
C ILE A 330 -18.50 -4.50 -17.74
N THR A 331 -18.44 -4.54 -16.41
CA THR A 331 -17.36 -3.92 -15.63
C THR A 331 -16.22 -4.87 -15.26
N GLY A 332 -16.51 -6.18 -15.27
CA GLY A 332 -15.57 -7.22 -14.82
C GLY A 332 -15.20 -7.09 -13.35
N GLY A 333 -16.11 -6.58 -12.49
CA GLY A 333 -15.88 -6.38 -11.06
C GLY A 333 -14.94 -5.22 -10.71
N ILE A 334 -14.64 -4.32 -11.66
CA ILE A 334 -13.76 -3.17 -11.44
C ILE A 334 -14.61 -1.99 -10.92
N ILE A 335 -14.36 -1.54 -9.68
CA ILE A 335 -15.15 -0.51 -8.98
C ILE A 335 -15.22 0.80 -9.78
N ALA A 336 -14.11 1.32 -10.29
CA ALA A 336 -14.09 2.56 -11.06
C ALA A 336 -14.94 2.47 -12.36
N LYS A 337 -14.99 1.30 -12.99
CA LYS A 337 -15.86 1.08 -14.17
C LYS A 337 -17.34 1.00 -13.77
N MET A 338 -17.62 0.39 -12.64
CA MET A 338 -18.98 0.32 -12.09
C MET A 338 -19.48 1.73 -11.74
N GLN A 339 -18.70 2.53 -11.01
CA GLN A 339 -19.02 3.92 -10.72
C GLN A 339 -19.28 4.72 -12.00
N LYS A 340 -18.36 4.65 -12.96
CA LYS A 340 -18.50 5.34 -14.24
C LYS A 340 -19.77 4.93 -14.99
N LEU A 341 -20.08 3.63 -15.03
CA LEU A 341 -21.28 3.11 -15.71
C LEU A 341 -22.56 3.66 -15.05
N ILE A 342 -22.64 3.59 -13.71
CA ILE A 342 -23.84 4.01 -12.96
C ILE A 342 -24.03 5.54 -13.06
N ILE A 343 -22.96 6.33 -12.83
CA ILE A 343 -23.00 7.79 -12.93
C ILE A 343 -23.50 8.22 -14.33
N LEU A 344 -22.85 7.74 -15.38
CA LEU A 344 -23.21 8.10 -16.75
C LEU A 344 -24.62 7.63 -17.14
N SER A 345 -25.07 6.49 -16.62
CA SER A 345 -26.44 6.00 -16.88
C SER A 345 -27.48 6.87 -16.17
N ALA A 346 -27.23 7.27 -14.93
CA ALA A 346 -28.10 8.19 -14.19
C ALA A 346 -28.15 9.57 -14.87
N GLN A 347 -26.99 10.14 -15.20
CA GLN A 347 -26.87 11.40 -15.90
C GLN A 347 -27.61 11.39 -17.26
N TYR A 348 -27.44 10.31 -18.04
CA TYR A 348 -28.14 10.15 -19.32
C TYR A 348 -29.66 10.08 -19.12
N ALA A 349 -30.12 9.28 -18.13
CA ALA A 349 -31.54 9.14 -17.83
C ALA A 349 -32.19 10.48 -17.43
N ILE A 350 -31.49 11.28 -16.64
CA ILE A 350 -31.94 12.59 -16.19
C ILE A 350 -31.94 13.61 -17.33
N TYR A 351 -30.84 13.72 -18.07
CA TYR A 351 -30.68 14.73 -19.12
C TYR A 351 -31.66 14.53 -20.30
N PHE A 352 -31.95 13.27 -20.67
CA PHE A 352 -32.89 12.93 -21.74
C PHE A 352 -34.31 12.64 -21.22
N GLU A 353 -34.61 13.04 -19.98
CA GLU A 353 -35.95 12.93 -19.35
C GLU A 353 -36.53 11.50 -19.37
N LYS A 354 -35.68 10.49 -19.46
CA LYS A 354 -36.07 9.06 -19.34
C LYS A 354 -36.38 8.68 -17.90
N GLU A 355 -35.69 9.29 -16.98
CA GLU A 355 -35.86 9.23 -15.52
C GLU A 355 -35.83 7.80 -14.93
N MET A 356 -35.29 6.84 -15.65
CA MET A 356 -35.13 5.45 -15.21
C MET A 356 -33.87 4.84 -15.81
N VAL A 357 -33.21 3.96 -15.07
CA VAL A 357 -32.06 3.18 -15.55
C VAL A 357 -32.46 1.72 -15.65
N ASN A 358 -32.29 1.14 -16.85
CA ASN A 358 -32.59 -0.26 -17.15
C ASN A 358 -31.42 -0.92 -17.89
N GLU A 359 -31.50 -2.22 -18.14
CA GLU A 359 -30.43 -2.99 -18.79
C GLU A 359 -30.09 -2.46 -20.19
N GLU A 360 -31.10 -2.00 -20.96
CA GLU A 360 -30.90 -1.45 -22.30
C GLU A 360 -30.04 -0.17 -22.24
N LEU A 361 -30.36 0.72 -21.31
CA LEU A 361 -29.58 1.95 -21.10
C LEU A 361 -28.13 1.65 -20.63
N LEU A 362 -27.95 0.70 -19.71
CA LEU A 362 -26.61 0.27 -19.28
C LEU A 362 -25.77 -0.22 -20.47
N ASN A 363 -26.37 -1.03 -21.36
CA ASN A 363 -25.71 -1.52 -22.56
C ASN A 363 -25.34 -0.40 -23.52
N LYS A 364 -26.26 0.57 -23.71
CA LYS A 364 -26.04 1.73 -24.56
C LYS A 364 -24.87 2.56 -24.07
N ILE A 365 -24.85 2.89 -22.74
CA ILE A 365 -23.80 3.67 -22.12
C ILE A 365 -22.46 2.92 -22.15
N ALA A 366 -22.45 1.63 -21.84
CA ALA A 366 -21.24 0.81 -21.91
C ALA A 366 -20.60 0.85 -23.32
N LYS A 367 -21.41 0.74 -24.36
CA LYS A 367 -20.94 0.82 -25.76
C LYS A 367 -20.47 2.22 -26.13
N GLN A 368 -21.23 3.25 -25.76
CA GLN A 368 -20.92 4.65 -26.09
C GLN A 368 -19.61 5.13 -25.45
N TYR A 369 -19.36 4.74 -24.20
CA TYR A 369 -18.18 5.18 -23.43
C TYR A 369 -17.08 4.11 -23.36
N ASN A 370 -17.16 3.07 -24.18
CA ASN A 370 -16.19 1.97 -24.27
C ASN A 370 -15.86 1.36 -22.90
N ILE A 371 -16.89 1.11 -22.07
CA ILE A 371 -16.72 0.44 -20.78
C ILE A 371 -16.73 -1.07 -21.05
N VAL A 372 -15.56 -1.68 -20.94
CA VAL A 372 -15.36 -3.11 -21.19
C VAL A 372 -14.69 -3.78 -19.99
N PRO A 373 -14.94 -5.06 -19.73
CA PRO A 373 -14.24 -5.77 -18.65
C PRO A 373 -12.73 -5.76 -18.91
N GLY A 374 -11.94 -5.51 -17.86
CA GLY A 374 -10.48 -5.61 -17.93
C GLY A 374 -10.01 -7.05 -17.75
N ARG A 375 -8.89 -7.41 -18.38
CA ARG A 375 -8.17 -8.65 -18.04
C ARG A 375 -7.46 -8.45 -16.70
N SER A 376 -7.42 -9.49 -15.85
CA SER A 376 -6.73 -9.42 -14.57
C SER A 376 -5.22 -9.47 -14.77
N MET A 377 -4.51 -8.42 -14.30
CA MET A 377 -3.04 -8.37 -14.32
C MET A 377 -2.41 -9.35 -13.30
N LEU A 378 -3.13 -9.70 -12.23
CA LEU A 378 -2.66 -10.65 -11.24
C LEU A 378 -2.54 -12.07 -11.83
N GLN A 379 -3.40 -12.44 -12.77
CA GLN A 379 -3.30 -13.72 -13.49
C GLN A 379 -2.10 -13.73 -14.44
N GLU A 380 -1.77 -12.60 -15.06
CA GLU A 380 -0.62 -12.47 -15.95
C GLU A 380 0.73 -12.46 -15.20
N THR A 381 0.72 -12.09 -13.92
CA THR A 381 1.93 -12.09 -13.05
C THR A 381 2.14 -13.38 -12.28
N ALA A 382 1.21 -14.35 -12.37
CA ALA A 382 1.44 -15.69 -11.86
C ALA A 382 2.70 -16.26 -12.56
N PRO A 383 3.64 -16.91 -11.83
CA PRO A 383 4.79 -17.52 -12.47
C PRO A 383 4.27 -18.51 -13.51
N GLU A 384 4.65 -18.32 -14.78
CA GLU A 384 4.51 -19.39 -15.77
C GLU A 384 5.14 -20.63 -15.13
N LEU A 385 4.33 -21.65 -14.90
CA LEU A 385 4.82 -22.98 -14.52
C LEU A 385 5.96 -23.27 -15.49
N LEU A 386 7.15 -23.50 -14.95
CA LEU A 386 8.35 -23.83 -15.71
C LEU A 386 7.95 -24.69 -16.93
N PRO A 387 8.42 -24.38 -18.14
CA PRO A 387 8.09 -25.14 -19.31
C PRO A 387 8.39 -26.62 -19.01
N LYS A 388 7.41 -27.49 -19.25
CA LYS A 388 7.60 -28.94 -19.12
C LYS A 388 8.86 -29.30 -19.86
N PRO A 389 9.79 -30.07 -19.27
CA PRO A 389 11.00 -30.47 -19.96
C PRO A 389 10.59 -31.15 -21.25
N THR A 390 10.90 -30.55 -22.38
CA THR A 390 10.78 -31.22 -23.69
C THR A 390 11.83 -32.30 -23.74
N ASP A 391 11.39 -33.56 -23.73
CA ASP A 391 12.22 -34.72 -23.98
C ASP A 391 12.95 -34.59 -25.31
N LYS A 392 14.16 -34.06 -25.29
CA LYS A 392 15.20 -34.28 -26.29
C LYS A 392 16.57 -34.17 -25.62
N VAL A 393 16.89 -35.12 -24.77
CA VAL A 393 18.27 -35.35 -24.35
C VAL A 393 18.94 -36.23 -25.38
N LYS A 394 19.85 -35.70 -26.16
CA LYS A 394 20.81 -36.49 -26.93
C LYS A 394 21.78 -37.14 -25.93
N ASN A 395 21.74 -38.44 -25.88
CA ASN A 395 22.70 -39.27 -25.14
C ASN A 395 24.12 -39.02 -25.58
N THR A 396 24.94 -38.43 -24.72
CA THR A 396 26.40 -38.51 -24.77
C THR A 396 26.88 -39.18 -23.48
N PRO A 397 27.68 -40.24 -23.53
CA PRO A 397 28.07 -40.99 -22.34
C PRO A 397 29.04 -40.17 -21.46
N PRO A 398 28.95 -40.27 -20.13
CA PRO A 398 29.83 -39.53 -19.23
C PRO A 398 31.21 -40.16 -19.11
N ARG A 399 32.25 -39.30 -19.11
CA ARG A 399 33.61 -39.68 -18.72
C ARG A 399 33.67 -39.99 -17.22
N PRO A 400 34.43 -41.00 -16.78
CA PRO A 400 34.54 -41.35 -15.37
C PRO A 400 35.43 -40.34 -14.62
N THR A 401 34.89 -39.67 -13.61
CA THR A 401 35.63 -38.88 -12.62
C THR A 401 35.81 -39.69 -11.33
N LYS A 402 37.04 -39.69 -10.85
CA LYS A 402 37.49 -40.40 -9.63
C LYS A 402 36.77 -39.88 -8.39
N GLU A 403 36.20 -40.78 -7.61
CA GLU A 403 35.63 -40.50 -6.29
C GLU A 403 36.70 -40.00 -5.31
N LYS A 404 36.48 -38.80 -4.75
CA LYS A 404 37.09 -38.36 -3.49
C LYS A 404 36.02 -38.39 -2.43
N GLY A 405 36.33 -39.06 -1.30
CA GLY A 405 35.42 -39.32 -0.19
C GLY A 405 34.67 -38.08 0.34
N ARG A 406 33.39 -38.23 0.56
CA ARG A 406 32.49 -37.21 1.15
C ARG A 406 32.59 -37.21 2.68
N PRO A 407 32.57 -36.05 3.33
CA PRO A 407 32.50 -35.96 4.79
C PRO A 407 31.10 -36.35 5.32
N LYS A 408 31.06 -36.92 6.52
CA LYS A 408 29.88 -37.49 7.20
C LYS A 408 28.75 -36.52 7.59
N HIS A 409 28.78 -35.26 7.20
CA HIS A 409 27.78 -34.25 7.60
C HIS A 409 26.54 -34.07 6.70
N ILE A 410 26.40 -34.89 5.64
CA ILE A 410 25.33 -34.73 4.64
C ILE A 410 24.05 -35.52 4.98
N ARG A 411 24.06 -36.45 5.93
CA ARG A 411 22.87 -37.24 6.27
C ARG A 411 21.74 -36.49 7.00
N GLU A 412 22.04 -35.49 7.81
CA GLU A 412 21.01 -34.76 8.53
C GLU A 412 20.21 -33.76 7.63
N GLN A 413 20.81 -33.28 6.54
CA GLN A 413 20.09 -32.40 5.59
C GLN A 413 19.13 -33.20 4.68
N ASP A 414 19.48 -34.39 4.30
CA ASP A 414 18.64 -35.26 3.45
C ASP A 414 17.38 -35.72 4.22
N ASP A 415 17.48 -36.01 5.52
CA ASP A 415 16.36 -36.37 6.38
C ASP A 415 15.36 -35.22 6.59
N ILE A 416 15.84 -33.96 6.68
CA ILE A 416 14.99 -32.79 6.82
C ILE A 416 14.22 -32.51 5.53
N MET A 417 14.86 -32.60 4.38
CA MET A 417 14.20 -32.39 3.08
C MET A 417 13.14 -33.45 2.81
N GLU A 418 13.40 -34.71 3.16
CA GLU A 418 12.43 -35.81 3.06
C GLU A 418 11.20 -35.57 3.98
N LEU A 419 11.41 -34.99 5.17
CA LEU A 419 10.34 -34.64 6.10
C LEU A 419 9.49 -33.50 5.53
N PHE A 420 10.09 -32.47 4.92
CA PHE A 420 9.39 -31.39 4.24
C PHE A 420 8.50 -31.92 3.10
N ASP A 421 9.03 -32.80 2.27
CA ASP A 421 8.28 -33.41 1.16
C ASP A 421 7.10 -34.25 1.65
N LYS A 422 7.24 -35.00 2.75
CA LYS A 422 6.17 -35.77 3.38
C LYS A 422 5.08 -34.85 3.97
N CYS A 423 5.47 -33.74 4.61
CA CYS A 423 4.52 -32.75 5.12
C CYS A 423 3.71 -32.12 3.99
N HIS A 424 4.36 -31.77 2.89
CA HIS A 424 3.70 -31.16 1.73
C HIS A 424 2.71 -32.12 1.05
N LYS A 425 3.08 -33.41 0.90
CA LYS A 425 2.21 -34.44 0.30
C LYS A 425 0.98 -34.78 1.15
N ASN A 426 1.11 -34.69 2.48
CA ASN A 426 0.04 -35.07 3.41
C ASN A 426 -0.74 -33.89 4.00
N GLY A 427 -0.44 -32.65 3.58
CA GLY A 427 -1.09 -31.45 4.11
C GLY A 427 -0.81 -31.18 5.60
N TRP A 428 0.32 -31.67 6.13
CA TRP A 428 0.69 -31.52 7.54
C TRP A 428 1.42 -30.20 7.79
N SER A 429 1.22 -29.62 8.98
CA SER A 429 2.01 -28.48 9.41
C SER A 429 3.46 -28.89 9.66
N VAL A 430 4.40 -28.27 8.95
CA VAL A 430 5.83 -28.49 9.09
C VAL A 430 6.30 -28.26 10.54
N ALA A 431 5.76 -27.24 11.22
CA ALA A 431 6.07 -26.94 12.63
C ALA A 431 5.70 -28.10 13.56
N VAL A 432 4.54 -28.74 13.37
CA VAL A 432 4.09 -29.89 14.16
C VAL A 432 4.97 -31.12 13.89
N ALA A 433 5.33 -31.36 12.64
CA ALA A 433 6.19 -32.47 12.28
C ALA A 433 7.61 -32.31 12.84
N MET A 434 8.17 -31.09 12.82
CA MET A 434 9.49 -30.81 13.41
C MET A 434 9.52 -30.98 14.93
N ILE A 435 8.43 -30.65 15.63
CA ILE A 435 8.29 -30.84 17.10
C ILE A 435 8.18 -32.35 17.42
N GLN A 436 7.40 -33.11 16.63
CA GLN A 436 7.23 -34.55 16.83
C GLN A 436 8.54 -35.34 16.58
N HIS A 437 9.38 -34.87 15.67
CA HIS A 437 10.68 -35.49 15.37
C HIS A 437 11.83 -34.90 16.19
N ASN A 438 11.58 -34.12 17.25
CA ASN A 438 12.60 -33.48 18.08
C ASN A 438 13.61 -32.58 17.32
N LEU A 439 13.26 -32.13 16.11
CA LEU A 439 14.12 -31.31 15.27
C LEU A 439 13.99 -29.79 15.60
N ALA A 440 13.01 -29.41 16.42
CA ALA A 440 12.87 -28.06 16.97
C ALA A 440 13.03 -28.08 18.50
N ARG A 441 13.97 -27.32 19.04
CA ARG A 441 14.05 -27.10 20.50
C ARG A 441 12.80 -26.34 20.94
N ARG A 442 12.13 -26.86 21.99
CA ARG A 442 11.12 -26.10 22.71
C ARG A 442 11.80 -24.88 23.32
N GLY A 443 11.54 -23.68 22.73
CA GLY A 443 11.89 -22.41 23.30
C GLY A 443 10.75 -21.89 24.15
#